data_431104b2363496e10063cb7c4d3b777a
#
_entry.id   431104b2363496e10063cb7c4d3b777a
#
_cell.length_a   1.000
_cell.length_b   1.000
_cell.length_c   1.000
_cell.angle_alpha   90.00
_cell.angle_beta   90.00
_cell.angle_gamma   90.00
#
_symmetry.space_group_name_H-M   'P 1'
#
loop_
_entity.id
_entity.type
_entity.pdbx_description
1 polymer ?
#
loop_
_entity_poly.entity_id
_entity_poly.type
_entity_poly.pdbx_seq_one_letter_code
_entity_poly.pdbx_strand_id
1 'polypeptide(L)'
;MLDELFIRGGPVLYILFLLTALIFYILVDKYIFIFFKSKEYLSLVMKDFAQDNPPESTEYKFIQNTLISSVRREANKNIKILDGFIGMCPMIGLLGTVYGMIEVFEVLSFLGTGNPRAMSSGVAMATIPTKSGMVITVFGLYFRQDLVSRIESISTSLNLMLKERGYVL
;
A
#
# COMPACT_ATOMS: atom_id res chain seq x y z
N MET A 1 11.97 -12.24 -22.49
CA MET A 1 12.54 -11.65 -21.24
C MET A 1 11.58 -11.80 -20.05
N LEU A 2 10.33 -11.34 -20.12
CA LEU A 2 9.35 -11.57 -19.03
C LEU A 2 9.02 -13.05 -18.87
N ASP A 3 8.80 -13.76 -19.97
CA ASP A 3 8.51 -15.20 -19.96
C ASP A 3 9.63 -16.02 -19.32
N GLU A 4 10.88 -15.67 -19.58
CA GLU A 4 12.03 -16.32 -18.93
C GLU A 4 12.10 -16.06 -17.42
N LEU A 5 11.70 -14.85 -16.96
CA LEU A 5 11.62 -14.54 -15.55
C LEU A 5 10.54 -15.39 -14.86
N PHE A 6 9.39 -15.56 -15.49
CA PHE A 6 8.30 -16.38 -14.95
C PHE A 6 8.67 -17.86 -14.91
N ILE A 7 9.32 -18.37 -15.97
CA ILE A 7 9.80 -19.77 -16.03
C ILE A 7 10.86 -20.01 -14.94
N ARG A 8 11.78 -19.06 -14.74
CA ARG A 8 12.86 -19.17 -13.76
C ARG A 8 12.45 -18.84 -12.32
N GLY A 9 11.37 -18.07 -12.12
CA GLY A 9 10.91 -17.65 -10.79
C GLY A 9 9.87 -18.57 -10.15
N GLY A 10 9.40 -19.57 -10.91
CA GLY A 10 8.46 -20.57 -10.42
C GLY A 10 7.06 -20.04 -10.08
N PRO A 11 6.18 -20.90 -9.51
CA PRO A 11 4.78 -20.55 -9.24
C PRO A 11 4.63 -19.41 -8.21
N VAL A 12 5.59 -19.21 -7.31
CA VAL A 12 5.57 -18.16 -6.29
C VAL A 12 5.63 -16.78 -6.94
N LEU A 13 6.28 -16.63 -8.08
CA LEU A 13 6.37 -15.34 -8.79
C LEU A 13 5.01 -14.91 -9.35
N TYR A 14 4.13 -15.84 -9.75
CA TYR A 14 2.77 -15.50 -10.19
C TYR A 14 1.92 -14.94 -9.05
N ILE A 15 2.03 -15.51 -7.85
CA ILE A 15 1.34 -15.03 -6.65
C ILE A 15 1.82 -13.61 -6.32
N LEU A 16 3.13 -13.40 -6.38
CA LEU A 16 3.74 -12.09 -6.11
C LEU A 16 3.31 -11.03 -7.14
N PHE A 17 3.20 -11.41 -8.42
CA PHE A 17 2.71 -10.53 -9.48
C PHE A 17 1.24 -10.13 -9.27
N LEU A 18 0.38 -11.08 -8.91
CA LEU A 18 -1.02 -10.82 -8.58
C LEU A 18 -1.15 -9.88 -7.39
N LEU A 19 -0.36 -10.12 -6.33
CA LEU A 19 -0.33 -9.25 -5.15
C LEU A 19 0.15 -7.84 -5.51
N THR A 20 1.15 -7.71 -6.37
CA THR A 20 1.65 -6.42 -6.86
C THR A 20 0.58 -5.65 -7.63
N ALA A 21 -0.15 -6.34 -8.51
CA ALA A 21 -1.25 -5.75 -9.27
C ALA A 21 -2.36 -5.24 -8.32
N LEU A 22 -2.65 -5.97 -7.26
CA LEU A 22 -3.64 -5.59 -6.26
C LEU A 22 -3.18 -4.38 -5.42
N ILE A 23 -1.92 -4.34 -5.01
CA ILE A 23 -1.31 -3.18 -4.33
C ILE A 23 -1.40 -1.95 -5.23
N PHE A 24 -1.04 -2.08 -6.51
CA PHE A 24 -1.07 -1.00 -7.47
C PHE A 24 -2.50 -0.49 -7.72
N TYR A 25 -3.46 -1.40 -7.81
CA TYR A 25 -4.88 -1.05 -7.93
C TYR A 25 -5.36 -0.20 -6.74
N ILE A 26 -5.06 -0.62 -5.50
CA ILE A 26 -5.44 0.13 -4.30
C ILE A 26 -4.74 1.50 -4.26
N LEU A 27 -3.46 1.57 -4.63
CA LEU A 27 -2.73 2.83 -4.71
C LEU A 27 -3.38 3.81 -5.70
N VAL A 28 -3.65 3.36 -6.92
CA VAL A 28 -4.27 4.20 -7.96
C VAL A 28 -5.65 4.68 -7.52
N ASP A 29 -6.48 3.80 -6.97
CA ASP A 29 -7.80 4.16 -6.44
C ASP A 29 -7.69 5.27 -5.37
N LYS A 30 -6.75 5.16 -4.45
CA LYS A 30 -6.50 6.17 -3.42
C LYS A 30 -5.94 7.49 -3.96
N TYR A 31 -5.04 7.43 -4.95
CA TYR A 31 -4.55 8.64 -5.62
C TYR A 31 -5.66 9.38 -6.34
N ILE A 32 -6.53 8.68 -7.05
CA ILE A 32 -7.69 9.25 -7.74
C ILE A 32 -8.64 9.88 -6.71
N PHE A 33 -8.92 9.19 -5.61
CA PHE A 33 -9.76 9.72 -4.53
C PHE A 33 -9.19 11.03 -3.95
N ILE A 34 -7.90 11.08 -3.65
CA ILE A 34 -7.25 12.27 -3.09
C ILE A 34 -7.26 13.42 -4.09
N PHE A 35 -6.98 13.16 -5.37
CA PHE A 35 -6.86 14.21 -6.39
C PHE A 35 -8.20 14.79 -6.83
N PHE A 36 -9.21 13.95 -7.04
CA PHE A 36 -10.50 14.38 -7.59
C PHE A 36 -11.56 14.64 -6.54
N LYS A 37 -11.63 13.84 -5.49
CA LYS A 37 -12.75 13.84 -4.57
C LYS A 37 -12.51 14.64 -3.29
N SER A 38 -11.25 14.89 -2.91
CA SER A 38 -10.95 15.59 -1.66
C SER A 38 -11.43 17.05 -1.69
N LYS A 39 -11.23 17.77 -2.80
CA LYS A 39 -11.65 19.18 -2.93
C LYS A 39 -13.19 19.34 -2.94
N GLU A 40 -13.87 18.45 -3.64
CA GLU A 40 -15.33 18.48 -3.74
C GLU A 40 -15.98 18.07 -2.42
N TYR A 41 -15.48 17.01 -1.81
CA TYR A 41 -15.95 16.54 -0.49
C TYR A 41 -15.72 17.59 0.62
N LEU A 42 -14.57 18.25 0.61
CA LEU A 42 -14.25 19.37 1.50
C LEU A 42 -15.22 20.53 1.31
N SER A 43 -15.52 20.93 0.09
CA SER A 43 -16.41 22.04 -0.20
C SER A 43 -17.87 21.76 0.22
N LEU A 44 -18.33 20.51 0.04
CA LEU A 44 -19.65 20.08 0.45
C LEU A 44 -19.79 20.03 1.96
N VAL A 45 -18.83 19.42 2.66
CA VAL A 45 -18.81 19.34 4.13
C VAL A 45 -18.73 20.73 4.75
N MET A 46 -17.93 21.63 4.18
CA MET A 46 -17.84 23.01 4.67
C MET A 46 -19.11 23.83 4.40
N LYS A 47 -19.83 23.55 3.31
CA LYS A 47 -21.06 24.26 2.96
C LYS A 47 -22.22 23.84 3.85
N ASP A 48 -22.39 22.55 4.08
CA ASP A 48 -23.39 22.01 5.01
C ASP A 48 -23.13 22.50 6.45
N PHE A 49 -21.86 22.50 6.85
CA PHE A 49 -21.46 22.90 8.19
C PHE A 49 -21.68 24.41 8.46
N ALA A 50 -21.40 25.25 7.47
CA ALA A 50 -21.57 26.70 7.58
C ALA A 50 -23.04 27.14 7.62
N GLN A 51 -23.97 26.30 7.19
CA GLN A 51 -25.38 26.61 7.09
C GLN A 51 -26.15 26.32 8.38
N ASP A 52 -25.68 25.39 9.22
CA ASP A 52 -26.46 24.87 10.35
C ASP A 52 -25.98 25.32 11.74
N ASN A 53 -24.82 25.95 11.92
CA ASN A 53 -24.26 26.18 13.24
C ASN A 53 -23.64 27.58 13.44
N PRO A 54 -24.06 28.36 14.45
CA PRO A 54 -23.40 29.63 14.83
C PRO A 54 -22.07 29.37 15.54
N PRO A 55 -21.04 30.23 15.33
CA PRO A 55 -19.65 29.99 15.69
C PRO A 55 -19.27 30.01 17.18
N GLU A 56 -20.20 30.33 18.08
CA GLU A 56 -19.90 30.59 19.52
C GLU A 56 -20.22 29.44 20.48
N SER A 57 -20.70 28.28 20.03
CA SER A 57 -21.09 27.19 20.92
C SER A 57 -20.00 26.17 21.20
N THR A 58 -19.92 25.66 22.43
CA THR A 58 -19.05 24.53 22.81
C THR A 58 -19.35 23.28 21.97
N GLU A 59 -20.57 23.15 21.50
CA GLU A 59 -21.06 22.13 20.60
C GLU A 59 -20.37 22.18 19.24
N TYR A 60 -20.01 23.37 18.77
CA TYR A 60 -19.28 23.62 17.53
C TYR A 60 -17.90 22.97 17.55
N LYS A 61 -17.12 23.10 18.64
CA LYS A 61 -15.78 22.46 18.77
C LYS A 61 -15.87 20.94 18.73
N PHE A 62 -16.92 20.39 19.34
CA PHE A 62 -17.13 18.93 19.33
C PHE A 62 -17.47 18.44 17.93
N ILE A 63 -18.35 19.13 17.21
CA ILE A 63 -18.74 18.79 15.83
C ILE A 63 -17.55 18.95 14.89
N GLN A 64 -16.74 20.01 15.03
CA GLN A 64 -15.51 20.22 14.26
C GLN A 64 -14.52 19.07 14.42
N ASN A 65 -14.20 18.67 15.63
CA ASN A 65 -13.31 17.55 15.90
C ASN A 65 -13.87 16.23 15.35
N THR A 66 -15.17 16.05 15.42
CA THR A 66 -15.85 14.88 14.87
C THR A 66 -15.77 14.86 13.34
N LEU A 67 -15.96 16.00 12.68
CA LEU A 67 -15.82 16.12 11.23
C LEU A 67 -14.39 15.84 10.76
N ILE A 68 -13.38 16.46 11.39
CA ILE A 68 -11.98 16.23 11.06
C ILE A 68 -11.62 14.76 11.25
N SER A 69 -12.09 14.15 12.34
CA SER A 69 -11.84 12.73 12.61
C SER A 69 -12.54 11.81 11.61
N SER A 70 -13.74 12.15 11.16
CA SER A 70 -14.47 11.37 10.14
C SER A 70 -13.81 11.45 8.77
N VAL A 71 -13.39 12.65 8.34
CA VAL A 71 -12.64 12.85 7.09
C VAL A 71 -11.31 12.07 7.14
N ARG A 72 -10.57 12.16 8.25
CA ARG A 72 -9.33 11.43 8.46
C ARG A 72 -9.56 9.92 8.47
N ARG A 73 -10.64 9.44 9.05
CA ARG A 73 -11.01 8.02 9.08
C ARG A 73 -11.32 7.50 7.69
N GLU A 74 -12.11 8.23 6.90
CA GLU A 74 -12.45 7.85 5.53
C GLU A 74 -11.22 7.88 4.60
N ALA A 75 -10.37 8.90 4.73
CA ALA A 75 -9.13 8.97 3.99
C ALA A 75 -8.15 7.83 4.35
N ASN A 76 -8.07 7.45 5.63
CA ASN A 76 -7.24 6.34 6.10
C ASN A 76 -7.88 4.95 5.90
N LYS A 77 -9.12 4.89 5.45
CA LYS A 77 -9.77 3.63 5.11
C LYS A 77 -8.95 2.92 4.03
N ASN A 78 -8.76 1.63 4.18
CA ASN A 78 -7.95 0.76 3.32
C ASN A 78 -6.42 0.95 3.38
N ILE A 79 -5.86 2.00 4.03
CA ILE A 79 -4.41 2.13 4.18
C ILE A 79 -3.87 0.96 5.03
N LYS A 80 -4.59 0.55 6.07
CA LYS A 80 -4.20 -0.62 6.87
C LYS A 80 -4.16 -1.92 6.06
N ILE A 81 -5.08 -2.07 5.11
CA ILE A 81 -5.11 -3.23 4.19
C ILE A 81 -3.91 -3.16 3.24
N LEU A 82 -3.62 -1.96 2.70
CA LEU A 82 -2.44 -1.72 1.87
C LEU A 82 -1.15 -2.06 2.62
N ASP A 83 -1.03 -1.63 3.89
CA ASP A 83 0.13 -1.96 4.75
C ASP A 83 0.29 -3.47 4.92
N GLY A 84 -0.82 -4.19 5.12
CA GLY A 84 -0.82 -5.65 5.19
C GLY A 84 -0.29 -6.29 3.91
N PHE A 85 -0.78 -5.87 2.74
CA PHE A 85 -0.33 -6.42 1.45
C PHE A 85 1.14 -6.10 1.14
N ILE A 86 1.59 -4.87 1.44
CA ILE A 86 3.00 -4.50 1.27
C ILE A 86 3.88 -5.37 2.17
N GLY A 87 3.48 -5.58 3.44
CA GLY A 87 4.21 -6.43 4.39
C GLY A 87 4.25 -7.91 4.00
N MET A 88 3.26 -8.41 3.26
CA MET A 88 3.24 -9.79 2.76
C MET A 88 4.22 -10.04 1.61
N CYS A 89 4.59 -9.01 0.83
CA CYS A 89 5.48 -9.19 -0.33
C CYS A 89 6.84 -9.82 0.02
N PRO A 90 7.58 -9.38 1.07
CA PRO A 90 8.84 -10.02 1.44
C PRO A 90 8.63 -11.45 1.97
N MET A 91 7.51 -11.68 2.67
CA MET A 91 7.19 -13.01 3.22
C MET A 91 6.93 -14.02 2.10
N ILE A 92 6.18 -13.63 1.07
CA ILE A 92 5.96 -14.45 -0.12
C ILE A 92 7.26 -14.64 -0.90
N GLY A 93 8.11 -13.59 -0.97
CA GLY A 93 9.46 -13.71 -1.54
C GLY A 93 10.30 -14.75 -0.80
N LEU A 94 10.26 -14.76 0.54
CA LEU A 94 10.94 -15.77 1.36
C LEU A 94 10.37 -17.19 1.13
N LEU A 95 9.06 -17.32 0.98
CA LEU A 95 8.44 -18.60 0.61
C LEU A 95 9.01 -19.13 -0.72
N GLY A 96 9.31 -18.23 -1.67
CA GLY A 96 9.96 -18.58 -2.92
C GLY A 96 11.35 -19.20 -2.74
N THR A 97 12.12 -18.78 -1.73
CA THR A 97 13.42 -19.43 -1.45
C THR A 97 13.25 -20.84 -0.93
N VAL A 98 12.28 -21.08 -0.07
CA VAL A 98 11.98 -22.42 0.45
C VAL A 98 11.55 -23.35 -0.69
N TYR A 99 10.67 -22.87 -1.56
CA TYR A 99 10.21 -23.63 -2.73
C TYR A 99 11.37 -23.97 -3.67
N GLY A 100 12.19 -22.99 -4.05
CA GLY A 100 13.34 -23.19 -4.93
C GLY A 100 14.41 -24.12 -4.33
N MET A 101 14.59 -24.10 -3.00
CA MET A 101 15.53 -25.02 -2.34
C MET A 101 15.01 -26.47 -2.33
N ILE A 102 13.71 -26.69 -2.22
CA ILE A 102 13.12 -28.02 -2.37
C ILE A 102 13.43 -28.58 -3.74
N GLU A 103 13.24 -27.81 -4.81
CA GLU A 103 13.60 -28.18 -6.18
C GLU A 103 15.09 -28.56 -6.32
N VAL A 104 15.99 -27.78 -5.68
CA VAL A 104 17.43 -28.10 -5.66
C VAL A 104 17.69 -29.47 -5.02
N PHE A 105 17.10 -29.75 -3.88
CA PHE A 105 17.29 -31.02 -3.18
C PHE A 105 16.67 -32.19 -3.93
N GLU A 106 15.55 -32.00 -4.60
CA GLU A 106 14.94 -32.99 -5.45
C GLU A 106 15.87 -33.37 -6.60
N VAL A 107 16.41 -32.41 -7.34
CA VAL A 107 17.38 -32.63 -8.40
C VAL A 107 18.64 -33.37 -7.88
N LEU A 108 19.12 -32.97 -6.68
CA LEU A 108 20.28 -33.64 -6.06
C LEU A 108 20.01 -35.11 -5.73
N SER A 109 18.79 -35.42 -5.28
CA SER A 109 18.43 -36.79 -4.92
C SER A 109 18.37 -37.71 -6.12
N PHE A 110 17.97 -37.20 -7.30
CA PHE A 110 17.85 -37.99 -8.53
C PHE A 110 19.18 -38.06 -9.35
N LEU A 111 19.91 -36.95 -9.46
CA LEU A 111 21.06 -36.81 -10.34
C LEU A 111 22.42 -36.90 -9.61
N GLY A 112 22.40 -36.94 -8.28
CA GLY A 112 23.60 -36.87 -7.44
C GLY A 112 24.26 -35.50 -7.43
N THR A 113 25.33 -35.35 -6.66
CA THR A 113 25.97 -34.04 -6.39
C THR A 113 26.87 -33.54 -7.54
N GLY A 114 26.98 -34.29 -8.63
CA GLY A 114 27.98 -34.04 -9.70
C GLY A 114 27.56 -33.04 -10.79
N ASN A 115 26.34 -32.46 -10.76
CA ASN A 115 25.90 -31.60 -11.86
C ASN A 115 25.56 -30.15 -11.37
N PRO A 116 26.56 -29.25 -11.32
CA PRO A 116 26.36 -27.86 -10.89
C PRO A 116 25.36 -27.08 -11.75
N ARG A 117 25.22 -27.44 -13.03
CA ARG A 117 24.30 -26.78 -13.96
C ARG A 117 22.83 -27.05 -13.59
N ALA A 118 22.52 -28.27 -13.17
CA ALA A 118 21.16 -28.62 -12.71
C ALA A 118 20.78 -27.92 -11.40
N MET A 119 21.74 -27.75 -10.49
CA MET A 119 21.53 -27.02 -9.23
C MET A 119 21.35 -25.53 -9.47
N SER A 120 22.00 -24.93 -10.46
CA SER A 120 21.95 -23.50 -10.77
C SER A 120 20.52 -23.01 -11.07
N SER A 121 19.69 -23.81 -11.72
CA SER A 121 18.30 -23.45 -12.05
C SER A 121 17.45 -23.31 -10.80
N GLY A 122 17.54 -24.22 -9.84
CA GLY A 122 16.80 -24.17 -8.59
C GLY A 122 17.24 -23.03 -7.68
N VAL A 123 18.55 -22.71 -7.64
CA VAL A 123 19.05 -21.54 -6.92
C VAL A 123 18.52 -20.24 -7.53
N ALA A 124 18.46 -20.15 -8.86
CA ALA A 124 17.84 -18.99 -9.54
C ALA A 124 16.34 -18.89 -9.20
N MET A 125 15.61 -20.00 -9.22
CA MET A 125 14.20 -20.08 -8.83
C MET A 125 13.95 -19.63 -7.40
N ALA A 126 14.88 -19.90 -6.47
CA ALA A 126 14.81 -19.45 -5.10
C ALA A 126 15.09 -17.94 -4.95
N THR A 127 16.04 -17.37 -5.68
CA THR A 127 16.50 -15.99 -5.47
C THR A 127 15.66 -14.94 -6.18
N ILE A 128 15.04 -15.25 -7.32
CA ILE A 128 14.25 -14.29 -8.10
C ILE A 128 13.02 -13.76 -7.34
N PRO A 129 12.17 -14.61 -6.74
CA PRO A 129 11.00 -14.13 -5.99
C PRO A 129 11.39 -13.23 -4.82
N THR A 130 12.47 -13.54 -4.11
CA THR A 130 12.92 -12.76 -2.96
C THR A 130 13.34 -11.35 -3.35
N LYS A 131 14.16 -11.22 -4.40
CA LYS A 131 14.55 -9.91 -4.93
C LYS A 131 13.32 -9.12 -5.37
N SER A 132 12.41 -9.76 -6.11
CA SER A 132 11.17 -9.11 -6.57
C SER A 132 10.30 -8.64 -5.41
N GLY A 133 10.11 -9.48 -4.38
CA GLY A 133 9.33 -9.15 -3.20
C GLY A 133 9.89 -7.95 -2.43
N MET A 134 11.21 -7.87 -2.26
CA MET A 134 11.86 -6.72 -1.62
C MET A 134 11.71 -5.43 -2.43
N VAL A 135 11.90 -5.48 -3.74
CA VAL A 135 11.75 -4.32 -4.63
C VAL A 135 10.32 -3.77 -4.56
N ILE A 136 9.31 -4.65 -4.67
CA ILE A 136 7.90 -4.26 -4.58
C ILE A 136 7.61 -3.60 -3.23
N THR A 137 8.15 -4.14 -2.14
CA THR A 137 7.97 -3.59 -0.79
C THR A 137 8.52 -2.18 -0.68
N VAL A 138 9.73 -1.93 -1.17
CA VAL A 138 10.36 -0.59 -1.11
C VAL A 138 9.52 0.43 -1.86
N PHE A 139 9.07 0.10 -3.08
CA PHE A 139 8.18 0.97 -3.87
C PHE A 139 6.81 1.15 -3.18
N GLY A 140 6.23 0.08 -2.67
CA GLY A 140 4.96 0.12 -1.96
C GLY A 140 5.01 1.03 -0.73
N LEU A 141 6.05 0.93 0.09
CA LEU A 141 6.27 1.79 1.26
C LEU A 141 6.46 3.25 0.87
N TYR A 142 7.20 3.53 -0.20
CA TYR A 142 7.41 4.88 -0.70
C TYR A 142 6.07 5.55 -1.07
N PHE A 143 5.26 4.91 -1.91
CA PHE A 143 3.97 5.44 -2.31
C PHE A 143 2.98 5.53 -1.15
N ARG A 144 3.01 4.57 -0.24
CA ARG A 144 2.21 4.60 0.98
C ARG A 144 2.56 5.82 1.84
N GLN A 145 3.85 6.12 2.00
CA GLN A 145 4.31 7.27 2.80
C GLN A 145 3.87 8.59 2.16
N ASP A 146 3.97 8.72 0.84
CA ASP A 146 3.49 9.91 0.11
C ASP A 146 1.96 10.09 0.30
N LEU A 147 1.18 9.00 0.21
CA LEU A 147 -0.27 9.02 0.46
C LEU A 147 -0.61 9.53 1.86
N VAL A 148 0.03 9.00 2.89
CA VAL A 148 -0.20 9.39 4.29
C VAL A 148 0.15 10.86 4.50
N SER A 149 1.28 11.32 3.99
CA SER A 149 1.70 12.73 4.06
C SER A 149 0.68 13.67 3.40
N ARG A 150 0.12 13.30 2.25
CA ARG A 150 -0.93 14.08 1.57
C ARG A 150 -2.22 14.14 2.37
N ILE A 151 -2.63 13.03 2.99
CA ILE A 151 -3.81 12.99 3.86
C ILE A 151 -3.63 13.90 5.08
N GLU A 152 -2.46 13.88 5.69
CA GLU A 152 -2.14 14.77 6.81
C GLU A 152 -2.13 16.24 6.40
N SER A 153 -1.58 16.57 5.23
CA SER A 153 -1.60 17.93 4.68
C SER A 153 -3.03 18.43 4.46
N ILE A 154 -3.93 17.58 3.94
CA ILE A 154 -5.35 17.92 3.76
C ILE A 154 -6.02 18.20 5.13
N SER A 155 -5.77 17.34 6.10
CA SER A 155 -6.31 17.50 7.46
C SER A 155 -5.83 18.78 8.15
N THR A 156 -4.55 19.13 7.95
CA THR A 156 -3.94 20.37 8.49
C THR A 156 -4.50 21.61 7.79
N SER A 157 -4.65 21.57 6.47
CA SER A 157 -5.24 22.66 5.69
C SER A 157 -6.69 22.93 6.09
N LEU A 158 -7.46 21.89 6.39
CA LEU A 158 -8.80 21.99 6.94
C LEU A 158 -8.83 22.73 8.28
N ASN A 159 -7.93 22.32 9.19
CA ASN A 159 -7.81 22.98 10.49
C ASN A 159 -7.48 24.47 10.36
N LEU A 160 -6.57 24.83 9.45
CA LEU A 160 -6.16 26.22 9.22
C LEU A 160 -7.30 27.04 8.61
N MET A 161 -8.02 26.51 7.62
CA MET A 161 -9.16 27.19 7.00
C MET A 161 -10.32 27.44 7.99
N LEU A 162 -10.57 26.49 8.88
CA LEU A 162 -11.55 26.65 9.95
C LEU A 162 -11.09 27.71 10.96
N LYS A 163 -9.81 27.78 11.25
CA LYS A 163 -9.20 28.77 12.14
C LYS A 163 -9.24 30.21 11.57
N GLU A 164 -8.91 30.38 10.29
CA GLU A 164 -8.92 31.72 9.64
C GLU A 164 -10.32 32.32 9.52
N ARG A 165 -11.36 31.49 9.45
CA ARG A 165 -12.75 31.98 9.41
C ARG A 165 -13.31 32.40 10.79
N GLY A 166 -12.48 32.51 11.80
CA GLY A 166 -12.90 32.95 13.15
C GLY A 166 -13.59 31.86 13.98
N TYR A 167 -13.47 30.62 13.55
CA TYR A 167 -14.12 29.47 14.19
C TYR A 167 -13.20 28.75 15.19
N VAL A 168 -12.13 29.41 15.67
CA VAL A 168 -11.26 28.87 16.70
C VAL A 168 -10.84 29.99 17.64
N LEU A 169 -11.30 29.92 18.84
CA LEU A 169 -10.68 30.47 20.03
C LEU A 169 -10.03 29.33 20.82
#